data_0a89dc65de3c6028aac134025eebe835
#
_entry.id   0a89dc65de3c6028aac134025eebe835
#
_cell.length_a   1.000
_cell.length_b   1.000
_cell.length_c   1.000
_cell.angle_alpha   90.00
_cell.angle_beta   90.00
_cell.angle_gamma   90.00
#
_symmetry.space_group_name_H-M   'P 1'
#
loop_
_entity.id
_entity.type
_entity.pdbx_description
1 polymer ?
#
loop_
_entity_poly.entity_id
_entity_poly.type
_entity_poly.pdbx_seq_one_letter_code
_entity_poly.pdbx_strand_id
1 'polypeptide(L)'
;MALLGAVALTACSGGGSSSENCLVFGEVPAIYADYQAQRDKIEESAQKSEASYKKASSQIDELKEQYRARIEEAGKKLDGQPIEISTGEDFKVVSPVSLSFKEFANSVNSMYDVKGDIETAKDINLDVTESWLRSHDVQYLMLPLMLIGCDEQGTEVTSARIGSFQGFKVVDGKLVLPTGTKAKLETVPYGDNDYDNYVRVKSVRLALDTKKL
;
A
#
# COMPACT_ATOMS: atom_id res chain seq x y z
N MET A 1 42.65 14.04 1.72
CA MET A 1 41.39 14.79 1.95
C MET A 1 40.36 14.27 0.94
N ALA A 2 39.49 13.36 1.38
CA ALA A 2 38.42 12.81 0.55
C ALA A 2 37.12 13.52 1.00
N LEU A 3 36.56 14.32 0.13
CA LEU A 3 35.22 14.91 0.29
C LEU A 3 34.18 13.83 0.08
N LEU A 4 33.58 13.34 1.16
CA LEU A 4 32.35 12.57 1.14
C LEU A 4 31.21 13.53 0.77
N GLY A 5 30.77 13.47 -0.47
CA GLY A 5 29.55 14.13 -0.92
C GLY A 5 28.35 13.46 -0.27
N ALA A 6 27.74 14.14 0.70
CA ALA A 6 26.43 13.77 1.21
C ALA A 6 25.40 14.02 0.11
N VAL A 7 24.87 12.96 -0.48
CA VAL A 7 23.67 13.03 -1.30
C VAL A 7 22.51 13.30 -0.35
N ALA A 8 22.07 14.55 -0.32
CA ALA A 8 20.84 14.93 0.36
C ALA A 8 19.67 14.31 -0.41
N LEU A 9 19.12 13.22 0.12
CA LEU A 9 17.82 12.70 -0.29
C LEU A 9 16.77 13.73 0.16
N THR A 10 16.27 14.52 -0.77
CA THR A 10 15.15 15.44 -0.55
C THR A 10 13.91 14.61 -0.30
N ALA A 11 13.59 14.38 0.97
CA ALA A 11 12.26 13.98 1.39
C ALA A 11 11.26 15.03 0.90
N CYS A 12 10.14 14.59 0.36
CA CYS A 12 9.04 15.47 -0.05
C CYS A 12 8.40 16.09 1.19
N SER A 13 9.01 17.14 1.74
CA SER A 13 8.42 17.93 2.82
C SER A 13 7.54 19.02 2.22
N GLY A 14 6.27 19.09 2.63
CA GLY A 14 5.30 20.08 2.19
C GLY A 14 5.75 21.51 2.41
N GLY A 15 6.06 22.21 1.31
CA GLY A 15 6.43 23.63 1.30
C GLY A 15 6.88 24.04 -0.09
N GLY A 16 5.93 24.51 -0.89
CA GLY A 16 6.01 25.31 -2.11
C GLY A 16 7.33 25.37 -2.86
N SER A 17 7.54 24.49 -3.81
CA SER A 17 8.15 24.75 -5.12
C SER A 17 8.05 23.48 -5.96
N SER A 18 7.73 23.65 -7.24
CA SER A 18 7.56 22.66 -8.29
C SER A 18 8.47 21.42 -8.15
N SER A 19 8.02 20.38 -7.47
CA SER A 19 8.64 19.06 -7.51
C SER A 19 7.91 18.22 -8.55
N GLU A 20 8.45 18.23 -9.75
CA GLU A 20 8.14 17.23 -10.76
C GLU A 20 8.36 15.84 -10.14
N ASN A 21 7.27 15.05 -10.07
CA ASN A 21 7.26 13.60 -9.86
C ASN A 21 7.72 13.01 -8.51
N CYS A 22 7.23 13.47 -7.38
CA CYS A 22 7.29 12.68 -6.16
C CYS A 22 6.18 11.60 -6.18
N LEU A 23 6.48 10.45 -6.74
CA LEU A 23 5.58 9.29 -6.77
C LEU A 23 5.89 8.41 -5.57
N VAL A 24 4.95 8.23 -4.64
CA VAL A 24 5.12 7.39 -3.43
C VAL A 24 5.55 5.97 -3.80
N PHE A 25 4.98 5.42 -4.88
CA PHE A 25 5.27 4.06 -5.36
C PHE A 25 6.20 4.04 -6.59
N GLY A 26 6.87 5.17 -6.89
CA GLY A 26 7.78 5.29 -8.03
C GLY A 26 7.13 5.01 -9.38
N GLU A 27 7.92 4.52 -10.33
CA GLU A 27 7.48 4.23 -11.70
C GLU A 27 6.77 2.88 -11.84
N VAL A 28 6.87 1.99 -10.84
CA VAL A 28 6.37 0.61 -10.93
C VAL A 28 4.88 0.55 -11.28
N PRO A 29 3.98 1.32 -10.65
CA PRO A 29 2.56 1.29 -11.03
C PRO A 29 2.31 1.64 -12.48
N ALA A 30 2.99 2.65 -13.01
CA ALA A 30 2.83 3.07 -14.41
C ALA A 30 3.30 1.99 -15.40
N ILE A 31 4.40 1.30 -15.08
CA ILE A 31 4.92 0.20 -15.89
C ILE A 31 3.93 -0.98 -15.88
N TYR A 32 3.33 -1.27 -14.73
CA TYR A 32 2.30 -2.31 -14.64
C TYR A 32 1.01 -1.93 -15.39
N ALA A 33 0.55 -0.69 -15.30
CA ALA A 33 -0.61 -0.22 -16.04
C ALA A 33 -0.41 -0.38 -17.57
N ASP A 34 0.77 -0.01 -18.06
CA ASP A 34 1.14 -0.20 -19.48
C ASP A 34 1.18 -1.69 -19.87
N TYR A 35 1.79 -2.54 -19.03
CA TYR A 35 1.78 -4.00 -19.23
C TYR A 35 0.37 -4.54 -19.34
N GLN A 36 -0.50 -4.18 -18.39
CA GLN A 36 -1.89 -4.64 -18.34
C GLN A 36 -2.65 -4.21 -19.60
N ALA A 37 -2.52 -2.94 -19.99
CA ALA A 37 -3.19 -2.42 -21.17
C ALA A 37 -2.77 -3.14 -22.49
N GLN A 38 -1.51 -3.54 -22.58
CA GLN A 38 -1.01 -4.30 -23.73
C GLN A 38 -1.46 -5.76 -23.69
N ARG A 39 -1.46 -6.38 -22.51
CA ARG A 39 -1.99 -7.72 -22.31
C ARG A 39 -3.45 -7.82 -22.71
N ASP A 40 -4.28 -6.87 -22.25
CA ASP A 40 -5.72 -6.85 -22.53
C ASP A 40 -6.00 -6.75 -24.04
N LYS A 41 -5.22 -5.94 -24.78
CA LYS A 41 -5.31 -5.89 -26.26
C LYS A 41 -4.99 -7.22 -26.92
N ILE A 42 -3.99 -7.94 -26.42
CA ILE A 42 -3.65 -9.29 -26.92
C ILE A 42 -4.79 -10.25 -26.64
N GLU A 43 -5.34 -10.27 -25.42
CA GLU A 43 -6.45 -11.09 -25.00
C GLU A 43 -7.73 -10.81 -25.82
N GLU A 44 -8.09 -9.55 -26.03
CA GLU A 44 -9.21 -9.15 -26.87
C GLU A 44 -9.07 -9.65 -28.32
N SER A 45 -7.84 -9.61 -28.85
CA SER A 45 -7.57 -10.09 -30.19
C SER A 45 -7.71 -11.63 -30.33
N ALA A 46 -7.56 -12.35 -29.22
CA ALA A 46 -7.53 -13.81 -29.18
C ALA A 46 -8.91 -14.48 -29.15
N GLN A 47 -9.97 -13.75 -28.87
CA GLN A 47 -11.32 -14.31 -28.57
C GLN A 47 -11.99 -15.04 -29.76
N LYS A 48 -11.31 -15.30 -30.87
CA LYS A 48 -11.94 -15.79 -32.12
C LYS A 48 -11.66 -17.25 -32.47
N SER A 49 -10.66 -17.92 -31.91
CA SER A 49 -10.36 -19.34 -32.18
C SER A 49 -9.30 -19.93 -31.24
N GLU A 50 -9.24 -21.26 -31.10
CA GLU A 50 -8.23 -21.95 -30.30
C GLU A 50 -6.79 -21.65 -30.78
N ALA A 51 -6.58 -21.53 -32.08
CA ALA A 51 -5.27 -21.20 -32.63
C ALA A 51 -4.85 -19.77 -32.26
N SER A 52 -5.80 -18.82 -32.16
CA SER A 52 -5.51 -17.45 -31.71
C SER A 52 -5.19 -17.41 -30.21
N TYR A 53 -5.80 -18.26 -29.38
CA TYR A 53 -5.45 -18.36 -27.95
C TYR A 53 -4.00 -18.82 -27.73
N LYS A 54 -3.54 -19.83 -28.45
CA LYS A 54 -2.14 -20.31 -28.34
C LYS A 54 -1.15 -19.21 -28.72
N LYS A 55 -1.44 -18.48 -29.80
CA LYS A 55 -0.63 -17.35 -30.24
C LYS A 55 -0.62 -16.22 -29.21
N ALA A 56 -1.78 -15.88 -28.66
CA ALA A 56 -1.91 -14.85 -27.62
C ALA A 56 -1.14 -15.21 -26.36
N SER A 57 -1.24 -16.47 -25.90
CA SER A 57 -0.46 -16.96 -24.74
C SER A 57 1.05 -16.72 -24.95
N SER A 58 1.60 -17.11 -26.11
CA SER A 58 3.01 -16.89 -26.44
C SER A 58 3.37 -15.39 -26.45
N GLN A 59 2.50 -14.55 -27.01
CA GLN A 59 2.71 -13.09 -27.02
C GLN A 59 2.67 -12.48 -25.62
N ILE A 60 1.79 -12.98 -24.74
CA ILE A 60 1.73 -12.54 -23.35
C ILE A 60 2.98 -12.97 -22.58
N ASP A 61 3.50 -14.18 -22.82
CA ASP A 61 4.74 -14.63 -22.19
C ASP A 61 5.94 -13.78 -22.63
N GLU A 62 6.04 -13.45 -23.92
CA GLU A 62 7.07 -12.54 -24.43
C GLU A 62 6.94 -11.13 -23.84
N LEU A 63 5.73 -10.59 -23.80
CA LEU A 63 5.44 -9.29 -23.20
C LEU A 63 5.84 -9.26 -21.73
N LYS A 64 5.50 -10.29 -20.98
CA LYS A 64 5.86 -10.46 -19.57
C LYS A 64 7.37 -10.39 -19.34
N GLU A 65 8.15 -11.08 -20.13
CA GLU A 65 9.61 -11.04 -20.01
C GLU A 65 10.20 -9.66 -20.34
N GLN A 66 9.61 -8.93 -21.32
CA GLN A 66 10.02 -7.57 -21.64
C GLN A 66 9.76 -6.59 -20.48
N TYR A 67 8.63 -6.75 -19.77
CA TYR A 67 8.26 -5.87 -18.66
C TYR A 67 8.95 -6.24 -17.35
N ARG A 68 9.29 -7.51 -17.13
CA ARG A 68 9.95 -8.01 -15.93
C ARG A 68 11.18 -7.16 -15.56
N ALA A 69 12.12 -7.02 -16.49
CA ALA A 69 13.35 -6.28 -16.23
C ALA A 69 13.09 -4.81 -15.86
N ARG A 70 12.13 -4.15 -16.54
CA ARG A 70 11.76 -2.77 -16.27
C ARG A 70 11.14 -2.61 -14.89
N ILE A 71 10.25 -3.52 -14.51
CA ILE A 71 9.57 -3.51 -13.20
C ILE A 71 10.56 -3.78 -12.08
N GLU A 72 11.44 -4.76 -12.25
CA GLU A 72 12.48 -5.09 -11.26
C GLU A 72 13.49 -3.95 -11.07
N GLU A 73 13.91 -3.30 -12.15
CA GLU A 73 14.81 -2.15 -12.08
C GLU A 73 14.14 -0.98 -11.35
N ALA A 74 12.90 -0.64 -11.70
CA ALA A 74 12.15 0.43 -11.06
C ALA A 74 11.85 0.11 -9.59
N GLY A 75 11.49 -1.14 -9.28
CA GLY A 75 11.19 -1.58 -7.92
C GLY A 75 12.39 -1.56 -7.00
N LYS A 76 13.56 -1.97 -7.48
CA LYS A 76 14.81 -1.95 -6.72
C LYS A 76 15.25 -0.54 -6.31
N LYS A 77 14.86 0.49 -7.07
CA LYS A 77 15.15 1.89 -6.70
C LYS A 77 14.43 2.33 -5.43
N LEU A 78 13.28 1.73 -5.12
CA LEU A 78 12.48 2.04 -3.93
C LEU A 78 12.65 1.00 -2.80
N ASP A 79 13.34 -0.10 -3.05
CA ASP A 79 13.51 -1.15 -2.05
C ASP A 79 14.26 -0.62 -0.82
N GLY A 80 13.63 -0.75 0.34
CA GLY A 80 14.14 -0.25 1.61
C GLY A 80 14.08 1.28 1.79
N GLN A 81 13.59 2.03 0.81
CA GLN A 81 13.46 3.48 0.95
C GLN A 81 12.32 3.81 1.94
N PRO A 82 12.55 4.73 2.89
CA PRO A 82 11.50 5.18 3.79
C PRO A 82 10.44 5.97 3.03
N ILE A 83 9.19 5.78 3.42
CA ILE A 83 8.06 6.57 2.94
C ILE A 83 7.57 7.49 4.05
N GLU A 84 7.21 8.71 3.69
CA GLU A 84 6.56 9.64 4.60
C GLU A 84 5.08 9.30 4.70
N ILE A 85 4.61 9.05 5.92
CA ILE A 85 3.21 8.67 6.18
C ILE A 85 2.58 9.68 7.12
N SER A 86 1.45 10.23 6.73
CA SER A 86 0.62 11.03 7.64
C SER A 86 -0.09 10.11 8.64
N THR A 87 0.24 10.26 9.91
CA THR A 87 -0.31 9.44 11.02
C THR A 87 -1.54 10.07 11.66
N GLY A 88 -1.84 11.34 11.37
CA GLY A 88 -2.82 12.10 12.14
C GLY A 88 -2.44 12.21 13.61
N GLU A 89 -3.47 12.31 14.47
CA GLU A 89 -3.27 12.35 15.93
C GLU A 89 -3.35 10.97 16.59
N ASP A 90 -3.83 9.96 15.86
CA ASP A 90 -4.17 8.64 16.40
C ASP A 90 -2.97 7.69 16.45
N PHE A 91 -2.01 7.90 15.54
CA PHE A 91 -0.88 6.99 15.38
C PHE A 91 0.45 7.72 15.46
N LYS A 92 1.50 6.95 15.71
CA LYS A 92 2.88 7.40 15.55
C LYS A 92 3.73 6.31 14.90
N VAL A 93 4.68 6.73 14.09
CA VAL A 93 5.72 5.88 13.54
C VAL A 93 6.78 5.68 14.61
N VAL A 94 7.04 4.43 14.99
CA VAL A 94 8.04 4.05 15.99
C VAL A 94 9.39 3.76 15.32
N SER A 95 9.35 3.09 14.18
CA SER A 95 10.52 2.93 13.30
C SER A 95 10.16 3.35 11.88
N PRO A 96 11.13 3.80 11.07
CA PRO A 96 10.87 4.23 9.70
C PRO A 96 10.07 3.19 8.93
N VAL A 97 9.00 3.63 8.28
CA VAL A 97 8.21 2.77 7.41
C VAL A 97 8.81 2.83 6.01
N SER A 98 9.07 1.68 5.44
CA SER A 98 9.67 1.54 4.12
C SER A 98 8.89 0.56 3.25
N LEU A 99 9.05 0.71 1.94
CA LEU A 99 8.58 -0.28 0.97
C LEU A 99 9.68 -1.31 0.73
N SER A 100 9.32 -2.58 0.68
CA SER A 100 10.19 -3.65 0.21
C SER A 100 9.62 -4.21 -1.06
N PHE A 101 10.34 -4.05 -2.16
CA PHE A 101 9.88 -4.51 -3.47
C PHE A 101 9.82 -6.04 -3.51
N LYS A 102 8.74 -6.56 -4.06
CA LYS A 102 8.61 -7.98 -4.38
C LYS A 102 8.92 -8.23 -5.84
N GLU A 103 9.55 -9.34 -6.11
CA GLU A 103 9.80 -9.77 -7.49
C GLU A 103 8.50 -9.78 -8.31
N PHE A 104 8.64 -9.52 -9.60
CA PHE A 104 7.55 -9.59 -10.55
C PHE A 104 6.89 -10.97 -10.53
N ALA A 105 5.75 -11.09 -9.88
CA ALA A 105 4.91 -12.29 -9.88
C ALA A 105 3.77 -12.17 -10.89
N ASN A 106 3.23 -13.31 -11.33
CA ASN A 106 2.13 -13.36 -12.30
C ASN A 106 0.82 -12.74 -11.78
N SER A 107 0.70 -12.62 -10.47
CA SER A 107 -0.42 -11.95 -9.82
C SER A 107 0.12 -10.73 -9.08
N VAL A 108 -0.43 -9.64 -9.41
CA VAL A 108 -0.02 -8.31 -9.04
C VAL A 108 -0.40 -7.91 -7.62
N ASN A 109 -0.79 -8.84 -6.83
CA ASN A 109 -1.47 -8.59 -5.57
C ASN A 109 -0.61 -7.93 -4.48
N SER A 110 0.70 -7.74 -4.71
CA SER A 110 1.49 -6.87 -3.85
C SER A 110 2.81 -6.52 -4.54
N MET A 111 2.89 -5.30 -5.04
CA MET A 111 4.15 -4.77 -5.59
C MET A 111 5.18 -4.56 -4.49
N TYR A 112 4.73 -4.24 -3.29
CA TYR A 112 5.58 -3.94 -2.16
C TYR A 112 5.06 -4.55 -0.87
N ASP A 113 5.99 -5.02 -0.03
CA ASP A 113 5.73 -5.21 1.38
C ASP A 113 5.98 -3.90 2.12
N VAL A 114 5.16 -3.62 3.13
CA VAL A 114 5.38 -2.51 4.04
C VAL A 114 6.11 -3.03 5.28
N LYS A 115 7.24 -2.41 5.62
CA LYS A 115 8.03 -2.73 6.80
C LYS A 115 8.13 -1.52 7.71
N GLY A 116 8.07 -1.71 9.00
CA GLY A 116 8.19 -0.66 10.01
C GLY A 116 7.30 -0.94 11.20
N ASP A 117 7.35 -0.05 12.20
CA ASP A 117 6.58 -0.16 13.42
C ASP A 117 5.68 1.06 13.60
N ILE A 118 4.41 0.80 13.83
CA ILE A 118 3.39 1.82 14.08
C ILE A 118 2.70 1.47 15.39
N GLU A 119 2.43 2.49 16.21
CA GLU A 119 1.64 2.32 17.42
C GLU A 119 0.62 3.45 17.58
N THR A 120 -0.37 3.22 18.43
CA THR A 120 -1.34 4.25 18.81
C THR A 120 -0.68 5.34 19.63
N ALA A 121 -0.92 6.60 19.25
CA ALA A 121 -0.40 7.78 19.96
C ALA A 121 -1.24 8.15 21.19
N LYS A 122 -2.51 7.77 21.19
CA LYS A 122 -3.51 7.98 22.26
C LYS A 122 -4.49 6.82 22.31
N ASP A 123 -5.31 6.76 23.34
CA ASP A 123 -6.45 5.83 23.38
C ASP A 123 -7.44 6.16 22.26
N ILE A 124 -7.75 5.16 21.45
CA ILE A 124 -8.73 5.30 20.36
C ILE A 124 -10.04 4.67 20.80
N ASN A 125 -11.07 5.52 21.02
CA ASN A 125 -12.40 5.07 21.36
C ASN A 125 -13.17 4.74 20.09
N LEU A 126 -13.76 3.55 20.06
CA LEU A 126 -14.53 3.05 18.93
C LEU A 126 -16.00 2.94 19.32
N ASP A 127 -16.85 3.52 18.49
CA ASP A 127 -18.29 3.50 18.72
C ASP A 127 -18.87 2.13 18.30
N VAL A 128 -19.27 1.37 19.31
CA VAL A 128 -19.95 0.08 19.14
C VAL A 128 -21.18 0.02 20.06
N THR A 129 -22.17 -0.75 19.68
CA THR A 129 -23.35 -0.96 20.53
C THR A 129 -23.06 -1.95 21.65
N GLU A 130 -23.83 -1.85 22.75
CA GLU A 130 -23.74 -2.84 23.83
C GLU A 130 -24.05 -4.27 23.35
N SER A 131 -24.97 -4.39 22.39
CA SER A 131 -25.31 -5.67 21.77
C SER A 131 -24.11 -6.24 21.00
N TRP A 132 -23.37 -5.37 20.30
CA TRP A 132 -22.16 -5.77 19.59
C TRP A 132 -21.08 -6.27 20.58
N LEU A 133 -20.85 -5.56 21.68
CA LEU A 133 -19.89 -5.96 22.72
C LEU A 133 -20.23 -7.32 23.34
N ARG A 134 -21.51 -7.63 23.54
CA ARG A 134 -21.96 -8.92 24.10
C ARG A 134 -21.79 -10.08 23.11
N SER A 135 -21.82 -9.81 21.82
CA SER A 135 -21.77 -10.85 20.78
C SER A 135 -20.36 -11.13 20.26
N HIS A 136 -19.36 -10.32 20.62
CA HIS A 136 -17.99 -10.44 20.12
C HIS A 136 -16.99 -10.63 21.26
N ASP A 137 -16.07 -11.55 21.07
CA ASP A 137 -14.95 -11.73 21.99
C ASP A 137 -13.86 -10.70 21.65
N VAL A 138 -13.84 -9.62 22.43
CA VAL A 138 -12.96 -8.46 22.20
C VAL A 138 -11.47 -8.83 22.27
N GLN A 139 -11.09 -9.87 23.01
CA GLN A 139 -9.68 -10.28 23.11
C GLN A 139 -9.11 -10.81 21.78
N TYR A 140 -9.96 -11.34 20.90
CA TYR A 140 -9.56 -11.83 19.56
C TYR A 140 -9.85 -10.83 18.44
N LEU A 141 -10.38 -9.66 18.79
CA LEU A 141 -10.68 -8.63 17.80
C LEU A 141 -9.40 -8.15 17.12
N MET A 142 -9.45 -8.12 15.80
CA MET A 142 -8.40 -7.58 14.94
C MET A 142 -9.02 -6.54 14.01
N LEU A 143 -8.55 -5.30 14.10
CA LEU A 143 -8.95 -4.26 13.14
C LEU A 143 -7.81 -3.97 12.17
N PRO A 144 -8.11 -3.98 10.86
CA PRO A 144 -7.12 -3.67 9.85
C PRO A 144 -6.57 -2.24 9.99
N LEU A 145 -5.25 -2.11 9.88
CA LEU A 145 -4.57 -0.84 9.66
C LEU A 145 -4.40 -0.67 8.16
N MET A 146 -4.97 0.41 7.65
CA MET A 146 -5.00 0.75 6.24
C MET A 146 -3.98 1.84 5.92
N LEU A 147 -3.27 1.66 4.81
CA LEU A 147 -2.52 2.72 4.14
C LEU A 147 -3.44 3.28 3.05
N ILE A 148 -3.82 4.51 3.20
CA ILE A 148 -4.71 5.22 2.27
C ILE A 148 -3.85 6.06 1.35
N GLY A 149 -3.91 5.79 0.06
CA GLY A 149 -3.27 6.61 -0.97
C GLY A 149 -4.18 7.74 -1.41
N CYS A 150 -3.65 8.96 -1.39
CA CYS A 150 -4.38 10.17 -1.76
C CYS A 150 -3.72 10.86 -2.96
N ASP A 151 -4.53 11.48 -3.82
CA ASP A 151 -4.09 12.32 -4.93
C ASP A 151 -3.63 13.71 -4.46
N GLU A 152 -3.36 14.61 -5.41
CA GLU A 152 -2.93 16.00 -5.14
C GLU A 152 -3.97 16.82 -4.36
N GLN A 153 -5.23 16.48 -4.49
CA GLN A 153 -6.34 17.13 -3.79
C GLN A 153 -6.61 16.51 -2.41
N GLY A 154 -5.84 15.49 -2.01
CA GLY A 154 -6.06 14.73 -0.77
C GLY A 154 -7.23 13.74 -0.84
N THR A 155 -7.79 13.51 -2.04
CA THR A 155 -8.86 12.53 -2.25
C THR A 155 -8.28 11.12 -2.24
N GLU A 156 -8.95 10.21 -1.51
CA GLU A 156 -8.58 8.79 -1.51
C GLU A 156 -8.76 8.20 -2.91
N VAL A 157 -7.70 7.65 -3.46
CA VAL A 157 -7.70 6.98 -4.77
C VAL A 157 -7.42 5.49 -4.67
N THR A 158 -6.77 5.06 -3.60
CA THR A 158 -6.54 3.64 -3.32
C THR A 158 -6.35 3.41 -1.82
N SER A 159 -6.52 2.18 -1.37
CA SER A 159 -6.26 1.82 0.02
C SER A 159 -5.70 0.42 0.15
N ALA A 160 -4.90 0.24 1.20
CA ALA A 160 -4.11 -0.94 1.42
C ALA A 160 -4.14 -1.37 2.87
N ARG A 161 -4.49 -2.62 3.15
CA ARG A 161 -4.22 -3.20 4.45
C ARG A 161 -2.72 -3.45 4.58
N ILE A 162 -2.08 -2.82 5.58
CA ILE A 162 -0.65 -3.00 5.88
C ILE A 162 -0.41 -3.73 7.19
N GLY A 163 -1.46 -3.98 7.95
CA GLY A 163 -1.37 -4.66 9.22
C GLY A 163 -2.70 -4.70 9.94
N SER A 164 -2.63 -5.00 11.24
CA SER A 164 -3.81 -4.99 12.10
C SER A 164 -3.42 -4.66 13.55
N PHE A 165 -4.35 -4.00 14.24
CA PHE A 165 -4.27 -3.84 15.68
C PHE A 165 -5.02 -4.95 16.40
N GLN A 166 -4.49 -5.35 17.55
CA GLN A 166 -5.07 -6.27 18.52
C GLN A 166 -4.95 -5.66 19.93
N GLY A 167 -5.57 -6.28 20.91
CA GLY A 167 -5.43 -5.85 22.29
C GLY A 167 -6.46 -4.79 22.72
N PHE A 168 -7.61 -4.81 22.06
CA PHE A 168 -8.76 -4.00 22.44
C PHE A 168 -9.24 -4.33 23.86
N LYS A 169 -9.79 -3.33 24.54
CA LYS A 169 -10.38 -3.44 25.89
C LYS A 169 -11.75 -2.81 25.90
N VAL A 170 -12.58 -3.26 26.82
CA VAL A 170 -13.84 -2.57 27.15
C VAL A 170 -13.60 -1.73 28.37
N VAL A 171 -13.77 -0.42 28.25
CA VAL A 171 -13.64 0.56 29.34
C VAL A 171 -14.92 1.40 29.36
N ASP A 172 -15.62 1.41 30.50
CA ASP A 172 -16.88 2.14 30.68
C ASP A 172 -17.92 1.89 29.57
N GLY A 173 -18.00 0.62 29.10
CA GLY A 173 -18.93 0.21 28.05
C GLY A 173 -18.51 0.60 26.63
N LYS A 174 -17.31 1.14 26.45
CA LYS A 174 -16.75 1.48 25.14
C LYS A 174 -15.64 0.52 24.74
N LEU A 175 -15.54 0.28 23.44
CA LEU A 175 -14.40 -0.44 22.87
C LEU A 175 -13.23 0.53 22.70
N VAL A 176 -12.09 0.21 23.33
CA VAL A 176 -10.91 1.09 23.34
C VAL A 176 -9.70 0.32 22.83
N LEU A 177 -8.96 0.94 21.91
CA LEU A 177 -7.60 0.52 21.56
C LEU A 177 -6.62 1.40 22.37
N PRO A 178 -5.88 0.81 23.34
CA PRO A 178 -5.06 1.60 24.26
C PRO A 178 -3.87 2.28 23.58
N THR A 179 -3.43 3.40 24.15
CA THR A 179 -2.16 4.07 23.82
C THR A 179 -0.98 3.10 23.86
N GLY A 180 -0.07 3.23 22.90
CA GLY A 180 1.13 2.39 22.80
C GLY A 180 0.88 0.99 22.26
N THR A 181 -0.35 0.68 21.81
CA THR A 181 -0.64 -0.58 21.14
C THR A 181 0.02 -0.59 19.76
N LYS A 182 0.85 -1.61 19.50
CA LYS A 182 1.55 -1.76 18.23
C LYS A 182 0.69 -2.48 17.20
N ALA A 183 0.73 -2.03 15.96
CA ALA A 183 0.16 -2.77 14.85
C ALA A 183 1.07 -3.95 14.50
N LYS A 184 0.46 -5.11 14.30
CA LYS A 184 1.11 -6.22 13.61
C LYS A 184 1.08 -5.91 12.12
N LEU A 185 2.23 -5.51 11.56
CA LEU A 185 2.35 -5.28 10.13
C LEU A 185 2.42 -6.63 9.41
N GLU A 186 1.61 -6.77 8.40
CA GLU A 186 1.55 -7.93 7.54
C GLU A 186 1.12 -7.49 6.14
N THR A 187 1.74 -8.04 5.13
CA THR A 187 1.32 -7.75 3.76
C THR A 187 0.08 -8.56 3.45
N VAL A 188 -0.97 -7.89 3.04
CA VAL A 188 -2.16 -8.54 2.49
C VAL A 188 -2.21 -8.25 1.00
N PRO A 189 -2.35 -9.29 0.17
CA PRO A 189 -2.50 -9.11 -1.26
C PRO A 189 -3.72 -8.24 -1.58
N TYR A 190 -3.56 -7.34 -2.52
CA TYR A 190 -4.63 -6.47 -3.01
C TYR A 190 -5.54 -7.20 -3.96
N GLY A 191 -6.82 -6.90 -3.87
CA GLY A 191 -7.85 -7.55 -4.68
C GLY A 191 -7.99 -7.05 -6.10
N ASP A 192 -7.59 -5.83 -6.43
CA ASP A 192 -7.87 -5.25 -7.74
C ASP A 192 -6.62 -4.67 -8.40
N ASN A 193 -6.48 -4.94 -9.71
CA ASN A 193 -5.38 -4.50 -10.58
C ASN A 193 -5.49 -3.00 -10.92
N ASP A 194 -5.73 -2.14 -9.93
CA ASP A 194 -5.99 -0.72 -10.14
C ASP A 194 -4.70 0.10 -10.12
N TYR A 195 -3.80 -0.23 -11.04
CA TYR A 195 -2.50 0.46 -11.16
C TYR A 195 -2.64 1.93 -11.47
N ASP A 196 -3.66 2.30 -12.23
CA ASP A 196 -3.93 3.69 -12.60
C ASP A 196 -4.18 4.55 -11.36
N ASN A 197 -4.81 4.00 -10.33
CA ASN A 197 -4.98 4.68 -9.06
C ASN A 197 -3.67 4.85 -8.32
N TYR A 198 -2.79 3.83 -8.32
CA TYR A 198 -1.47 3.95 -7.69
C TYR A 198 -0.58 5.00 -8.33
N VAL A 199 -0.66 5.21 -9.65
CA VAL A 199 0.05 6.29 -10.36
C VAL A 199 -0.37 7.67 -9.85
N ARG A 200 -1.61 7.80 -9.41
CA ARG A 200 -2.17 9.06 -8.91
C ARG A 200 -1.79 9.39 -7.47
N VAL A 201 -1.24 8.43 -6.71
CA VAL A 201 -0.91 8.63 -5.30
C VAL A 201 0.24 9.62 -5.15
N LYS A 202 -0.01 10.71 -4.44
CA LYS A 202 0.96 11.77 -4.11
C LYS A 202 1.30 11.82 -2.62
N SER A 203 0.41 11.29 -1.78
CA SER A 203 0.61 11.18 -0.34
C SER A 203 -0.06 9.93 0.21
N VAL A 204 0.37 9.49 1.38
CA VAL A 204 -0.24 8.36 2.09
C VAL A 204 -0.54 8.73 3.54
N ARG A 205 -1.64 8.19 4.06
CA ARG A 205 -2.04 8.34 5.46
C ARG A 205 -2.50 7.02 6.06
N LEU A 206 -2.49 6.95 7.38
CA LEU A 206 -3.01 5.79 8.12
C LEU A 206 -4.48 5.96 8.48
N ALA A 207 -5.21 4.87 8.50
CA ALA A 207 -6.57 4.80 9.02
C ALA A 207 -6.86 3.40 9.58
N LEU A 208 -7.80 3.30 10.54
CA LEU A 208 -8.40 2.03 10.93
C LEU A 208 -9.58 1.71 10.04
N ASP A 209 -9.70 0.47 9.61
CA ASP A 209 -10.92 -0.01 8.97
C ASP A 209 -11.93 -0.43 10.04
N THR A 210 -12.88 0.45 10.33
CA THR A 210 -13.95 0.24 11.31
C THR A 210 -15.27 -0.24 10.70
N LYS A 211 -15.30 -0.56 9.40
CA LYS A 211 -16.53 -0.95 8.68
C LYS A 211 -17.20 -2.23 9.21
N LYS A 212 -16.47 -3.01 10.01
CA LYS A 212 -16.96 -4.27 10.60
C LYS A 212 -17.38 -4.16 12.06
N LEU A 213 -17.37 -2.95 12.63
CA LEU A 213 -17.82 -2.68 14.01
C LEU A 213 -19.35 -2.36 14.11
#